data_05afb08909c71bb014a61d8ac8ea6cf7
#
_entry.id   05afb08909c71bb014a61d8ac8ea6cf7
#
_cell.length_a   1.000
_cell.length_b   1.000
_cell.length_c   1.000
_cell.angle_alpha   90.00
_cell.angle_beta   90.00
_cell.angle_gamma   90.00
#
_symmetry.space_group_name_H-M   'P 1'
#
loop_
_entity.id
_entity.type
_entity.pdbx_description
1 polymer ?
#
loop_
_entity_poly.entity_id
_entity_poly.type
_entity_poly.pdbx_seq_one_letter_code
_entity_poly.pdbx_strand_id
1 'polypeptide(L)'
;SKDSVYQAIKKLENTYVIYTLKHDEKKLQKIYFKDFGLRNNLCISKDFSHLFENLVLSELFKFKEEFFYNKYFNFYSQISKIAYISSPTLDIDLIKLRAKKILPKALELGIFHVIFITLSSEDSFFEQGVKFEVISFDKFSLGF
;
A
#
# COMPACT_ATOMS: atom_id res chain seq x y z
N SER A 1 20.43 -9.03 19.09
CA SER A 1 19.73 -7.99 19.82
C SER A 1 18.84 -7.18 18.89
N LYS A 2 17.90 -6.45 19.44
CA LYS A 2 16.99 -5.59 18.69
C LYS A 2 17.75 -4.52 17.89
N ASP A 3 18.78 -3.95 18.50
CA ASP A 3 19.61 -2.92 17.84
C ASP A 3 20.38 -3.48 16.65
N SER A 4 20.88 -4.72 16.75
CA SER A 4 21.57 -5.39 15.65
C SER A 4 20.63 -5.60 14.46
N VAL A 5 19.37 -5.96 14.72
CA VAL A 5 18.37 -6.15 13.67
C VAL A 5 18.07 -4.82 12.97
N TYR A 6 17.88 -3.74 13.73
CA TYR A 6 17.65 -2.43 13.16
C TYR A 6 18.83 -1.93 12.30
N GLN A 7 20.03 -2.17 12.76
CA GLN A 7 21.22 -1.80 11.98
C GLN A 7 21.34 -2.60 10.69
N ALA A 8 21.01 -3.89 10.73
CA ALA A 8 21.00 -4.74 9.54
C ALA A 8 19.96 -4.27 8.52
N ILE A 9 18.75 -3.93 8.98
CA ILE A 9 17.69 -3.39 8.12
C ILE A 9 18.15 -2.08 7.48
N LYS A 10 18.72 -1.17 8.28
CA LYS A 10 19.21 0.11 7.80
C LYS A 10 20.31 -0.06 6.75
N LYS A 11 21.20 -1.02 6.95
CA LYS A 11 22.23 -1.36 5.99
C LYS A 11 21.65 -1.86 4.67
N LEU A 12 20.59 -2.71 4.74
CA LEU A 12 19.89 -3.19 3.55
C LEU A 12 19.16 -2.05 2.81
N GLU A 13 18.54 -1.12 3.55
CA GLU A 13 17.95 0.07 2.95
C GLU A 13 18.98 0.91 2.20
N ASN A 14 20.15 1.11 2.80
CA ASN A 14 21.24 1.88 2.20
C ASN A 14 21.80 1.24 0.94
N THR A 15 21.71 -0.09 0.82
CA THR A 15 22.10 -0.81 -0.40
C THR A 15 20.98 -0.90 -1.43
N TYR A 16 19.84 -0.24 -1.16
CA TYR A 16 18.68 -0.22 -2.04
C TYR A 16 18.04 -1.58 -2.30
N VAL A 17 18.19 -2.52 -1.36
CA VAL A 17 17.61 -3.87 -1.47
C VAL A 17 16.18 -3.91 -0.96
N ILE A 18 15.89 -3.15 0.10
CA ILE A 18 14.55 -3.15 0.72
C ILE A 18 14.03 -1.73 0.93
N TYR A 19 12.71 -1.65 1.12
CA TYR A 19 12.03 -0.46 1.64
C TYR A 19 11.51 -0.76 3.04
N THR A 20 11.44 0.26 3.89
CA THR A 20 10.68 0.16 5.13
C THR A 20 9.51 1.15 5.08
N LEU A 21 8.37 0.72 5.62
CA LEU A 21 7.16 1.53 5.69
C LEU A 21 6.74 1.64 7.15
N LYS A 22 6.56 2.84 7.64
CA LYS A 22 6.21 3.09 9.04
C LYS A 22 4.71 3.05 9.24
N HIS A 23 4.30 2.54 10.41
CA HIS A 23 2.93 2.72 10.88
C HIS A 23 2.72 4.19 11.24
N ASP A 24 1.50 4.72 11.03
CA ASP A 24 1.20 6.13 11.27
C ASP A 24 1.20 6.51 12.76
N GLU A 25 0.87 5.59 13.66
CA GLU A 25 0.75 5.87 15.10
C GLU A 25 1.67 5.02 15.97
N LYS A 26 2.00 3.79 15.56
CA LYS A 26 2.76 2.83 16.36
C LYS A 26 4.22 2.78 15.92
N LYS A 27 5.10 2.35 16.81
CA LYS A 27 6.51 2.12 16.48
C LYS A 27 6.69 0.78 15.77
N LEU A 28 5.95 0.58 14.69
CA LEU A 28 6.00 -0.64 13.88
C LEU A 28 6.40 -0.28 12.46
N GLN A 29 7.09 -1.20 11.80
CA GLN A 29 7.52 -1.04 10.42
C GLN A 29 7.25 -2.32 9.65
N LYS A 30 6.90 -2.17 8.37
CA LYS A 30 6.83 -3.26 7.41
C LYS A 30 8.03 -3.19 6.48
N ILE A 31 8.49 -4.33 6.01
CA ILE A 31 9.63 -4.44 5.10
C ILE A 31 9.13 -4.94 3.75
N TYR A 32 9.56 -4.25 2.70
CA TYR A 32 9.25 -4.59 1.32
C TYR A 32 10.55 -4.73 0.53
N PHE A 33 10.53 -5.53 -0.52
CA PHE A 33 11.69 -5.77 -1.37
C PHE A 33 11.59 -4.96 -2.67
N LYS A 34 12.68 -4.30 -3.03
CA LYS A 34 12.76 -3.53 -4.28
C LYS A 34 12.92 -4.41 -5.50
N ASP A 35 13.43 -5.62 -5.30
CA ASP A 35 13.66 -6.60 -6.35
C ASP A 35 12.85 -7.85 -6.08
N PHE A 36 11.95 -8.20 -6.99
CA PHE A 36 11.09 -9.38 -6.86
C PHE A 36 11.87 -10.68 -6.94
N GLY A 37 12.93 -10.74 -7.74
CA GLY A 37 13.80 -11.90 -7.79
C GLY A 37 14.44 -12.17 -6.44
N LEU A 38 14.95 -11.13 -5.79
CA LEU A 38 15.52 -11.25 -4.46
C LEU A 38 14.48 -11.66 -3.44
N ARG A 39 13.28 -11.05 -3.48
CA ARG A 39 12.19 -11.41 -2.57
C ARG A 39 11.80 -12.88 -2.72
N ASN A 40 11.66 -13.37 -3.94
CA ASN A 40 11.30 -14.77 -4.19
C ASN A 40 12.36 -15.74 -3.67
N ASN A 41 13.62 -15.35 -3.68
CA ASN A 41 14.70 -16.17 -3.16
C ASN A 41 14.79 -16.16 -1.64
N LEU A 42 14.42 -15.02 -1.00
CA LEU A 42 14.53 -14.84 0.44
C LEU A 42 13.25 -15.23 1.19
N CYS A 43 12.10 -15.15 0.55
CA CYS A 43 10.82 -15.48 1.16
C CYS A 43 10.37 -16.88 0.80
N ILE A 44 10.10 -17.68 1.83
CA ILE A 44 9.54 -19.02 1.66
C ILE A 44 8.04 -18.94 1.34
N SER A 45 7.35 -17.91 1.86
CA SER A 45 5.93 -17.72 1.61
C SER A 45 5.72 -17.10 0.24
N LYS A 46 4.94 -17.79 -0.60
CA LYS A 46 4.55 -17.31 -1.93
C LYS A 46 3.11 -16.77 -1.91
N ASP A 47 2.79 -16.01 -0.88
CA ASP A 47 1.48 -15.37 -0.79
C ASP A 47 1.34 -14.32 -1.88
N PHE A 48 0.42 -14.55 -2.80
CA PHE A 48 0.16 -13.64 -3.90
C PHE A 48 -0.26 -12.25 -3.42
N SER A 49 -1.01 -12.17 -2.34
CA SER A 49 -1.46 -10.88 -1.79
C SER A 49 -0.28 -10.03 -1.35
N HIS A 50 0.71 -10.61 -0.69
CA HIS A 50 1.93 -9.89 -0.29
C HIS A 50 2.79 -9.49 -1.49
N LEU A 51 2.88 -10.36 -2.48
CA LEU A 51 3.59 -10.04 -3.72
C LEU A 51 2.94 -8.86 -4.44
N PHE A 52 1.62 -8.87 -4.54
CA PHE A 52 0.87 -7.80 -5.18
C PHE A 52 1.01 -6.48 -4.40
N GLU A 53 0.91 -6.53 -3.07
CA GLU A 53 1.15 -5.37 -2.21
C GLU A 53 2.54 -4.77 -2.44
N ASN A 54 3.55 -5.62 -2.56
CA ASN A 54 4.92 -5.19 -2.84
C ASN A 54 5.04 -4.51 -4.22
N LEU A 55 4.34 -5.06 -5.23
CA LEU A 55 4.30 -4.44 -6.57
C LEU A 55 3.69 -3.04 -6.51
N VAL A 56 2.59 -2.89 -5.79
CA VAL A 56 1.92 -1.59 -5.64
C VAL A 56 2.85 -0.58 -4.98
N LEU A 57 3.53 -0.97 -3.90
CA LEU A 57 4.45 -0.06 -3.22
C LEU A 57 5.60 0.35 -4.13
N SER A 58 6.13 -0.57 -4.92
CA SER A 58 7.21 -0.26 -5.88
C SER A 58 6.80 0.83 -6.87
N GLU A 59 5.54 0.82 -7.31
CA GLU A 59 5.03 1.87 -8.18
C GLU A 59 4.85 3.19 -7.44
N LEU A 60 4.42 3.14 -6.16
CA LEU A 60 4.22 4.35 -5.35
C LEU A 60 5.51 5.11 -5.09
N PHE A 61 6.65 4.42 -5.03
CA PHE A 61 7.94 5.10 -4.82
C PHE A 61 8.32 6.05 -5.95
N LYS A 62 7.68 5.93 -7.11
CA LYS A 62 7.89 6.87 -8.22
C LYS A 62 7.37 8.28 -7.89
N PHE A 63 6.44 8.40 -6.95
CA PHE A 63 5.85 9.69 -6.58
C PHE A 63 6.70 10.52 -5.63
N LYS A 64 7.76 9.96 -5.06
CA LYS A 64 8.69 10.66 -4.15
C LYS A 64 7.98 11.29 -2.95
N GLU A 65 6.93 10.64 -2.44
CA GLU A 65 6.24 11.03 -1.23
C GLU A 65 6.54 10.04 -0.12
N GLU A 66 6.39 10.47 1.13
CA GLU A 66 6.46 9.58 2.27
C GLU A 66 5.12 8.90 2.47
N PHE A 67 5.11 7.58 2.55
CA PHE A 67 3.91 6.79 2.78
C PHE A 67 3.94 6.15 4.16
N PHE A 68 2.73 5.98 4.73
CA PHE A 68 2.51 5.30 5.99
C PHE A 68 1.48 4.21 5.78
N TYR A 69 1.34 3.32 6.76
CA TYR A 69 0.29 2.31 6.76
C TYR A 69 -0.44 2.30 8.09
N ASN A 70 -1.65 1.77 8.09
CA ASN A 70 -2.39 1.42 9.29
C ASN A 70 -3.27 0.22 8.98
N LYS A 71 -4.15 -0.17 9.91
CA LYS A 71 -4.98 -1.35 9.69
C LYS A 71 -6.05 -1.16 8.60
N TYR A 72 -6.31 0.09 8.18
CA TYR A 72 -7.32 0.41 7.18
C TYR A 72 -6.74 0.57 5.78
N PHE A 73 -5.53 1.13 5.66
CA PHE A 73 -4.89 1.44 4.39
C PHE A 73 -3.55 0.74 4.28
N ASN A 74 -3.29 0.09 3.16
CA ASN A 74 -1.97 -0.47 2.90
C ASN A 74 -0.93 0.63 2.82
N PHE A 75 -1.26 1.72 2.13
CA PHE A 75 -0.36 2.87 1.97
C PHE A 75 -1.18 4.16 1.93
N TYR A 76 -0.72 5.22 2.58
CA TYR A 76 -1.33 6.53 2.39
C TYR A 76 -0.30 7.63 2.59
N SER A 77 -0.52 8.76 1.92
CA SER A 77 0.30 9.95 2.04
C SER A 77 -0.43 11.00 2.88
N GLN A 78 0.26 11.51 3.90
CA GLN A 78 -0.27 12.60 4.74
C GLN A 78 -0.24 13.94 4.01
N ILE A 79 0.55 14.06 2.96
CA ILE A 79 0.69 15.28 2.16
C ILE A 79 -0.39 15.34 1.10
N SER A 80 -0.47 14.34 0.22
CA SER A 80 -1.46 14.31 -0.86
C SER A 80 -2.86 13.93 -0.37
N LYS A 81 -2.99 13.34 0.83
CA LYS A 81 -4.26 12.87 1.39
C LYS A 81 -4.94 11.83 0.50
N ILE A 82 -4.14 10.98 -0.10
CA ILE A 82 -4.60 9.85 -0.93
C ILE A 82 -4.17 8.56 -0.24
N ALA A 83 -5.08 7.59 -0.18
CA ALA A 83 -4.81 6.26 0.35
C ALA A 83 -4.92 5.21 -0.75
N TYR A 84 -4.12 4.16 -0.63
CA TYR A 84 -4.07 3.08 -1.59
C TYR A 84 -4.29 1.76 -0.86
N ILE A 85 -5.14 0.91 -1.43
CA ILE A 85 -5.45 -0.40 -0.88
C ILE A 85 -5.21 -1.46 -1.95
N SER A 86 -4.35 -2.41 -1.62
CA SER A 86 -4.04 -3.55 -2.48
C SER A 86 -5.16 -4.59 -2.32
N SER A 87 -5.92 -4.84 -3.38
CA SER A 87 -7.08 -5.76 -3.35
C SER A 87 -7.12 -6.59 -4.62
N PRO A 88 -6.14 -7.48 -4.85
CA PRO A 88 -5.98 -8.14 -6.14
C PRO A 88 -7.18 -8.99 -6.54
N THR A 89 -7.86 -9.62 -5.57
CA THR A 89 -8.91 -10.62 -5.84
C THR A 89 -10.30 -10.23 -5.35
N LEU A 90 -10.48 -9.04 -4.78
CA LEU A 90 -11.79 -8.61 -4.31
C LEU A 90 -12.67 -8.17 -5.48
N ASP A 91 -13.95 -8.58 -5.44
CA ASP A 91 -14.94 -8.07 -6.39
C ASP A 91 -15.45 -6.68 -5.95
N ILE A 92 -16.20 -6.04 -6.83
CA ILE A 92 -16.68 -4.67 -6.61
C ILE A 92 -17.60 -4.57 -5.39
N ASP A 93 -18.44 -5.56 -5.16
CA ASP A 93 -19.37 -5.53 -4.03
C ASP A 93 -18.64 -5.61 -2.70
N LEU A 94 -17.62 -6.46 -2.60
CA LEU A 94 -16.77 -6.55 -1.41
C LEU A 94 -15.95 -5.28 -1.20
N ILE A 95 -15.48 -4.66 -2.28
CA ILE A 95 -14.77 -3.38 -2.22
C ILE A 95 -15.69 -2.30 -1.66
N LYS A 96 -16.95 -2.24 -2.10
CA LYS A 96 -17.92 -1.27 -1.58
C LYS A 96 -18.21 -1.47 -0.10
N LEU A 97 -18.29 -2.73 0.34
CA LEU A 97 -18.46 -3.03 1.76
C LEU A 97 -17.24 -2.58 2.57
N ARG A 98 -16.05 -2.82 2.05
CA ARG A 98 -14.81 -2.39 2.70
C ARG A 98 -14.71 -0.88 2.75
N ALA A 99 -15.13 -0.19 1.69
CA ALA A 99 -15.15 1.26 1.64
C ALA A 99 -16.00 1.85 2.77
N LYS A 100 -17.15 1.27 3.06
CA LYS A 100 -18.00 1.71 4.18
C LYS A 100 -17.30 1.57 5.53
N LYS A 101 -16.50 0.52 5.71
CA LYS A 101 -15.77 0.28 6.96
C LYS A 101 -14.61 1.25 7.15
N ILE A 102 -13.95 1.66 6.08
CA ILE A 102 -12.80 2.54 6.16
C ILE A 102 -13.16 4.02 6.09
N LEU A 103 -14.36 4.35 5.69
CA LEU A 103 -14.81 5.73 5.53
C LEU A 103 -14.59 6.59 6.79
N PRO A 104 -14.96 6.14 8.01
CA PRO A 104 -14.72 6.95 9.20
C PRO A 104 -13.25 7.29 9.41
N LYS A 105 -12.36 6.35 9.13
CA LYS A 105 -10.91 6.58 9.26
C LYS A 105 -10.40 7.54 8.18
N ALA A 106 -10.91 7.44 6.97
CA ALA A 106 -10.57 8.36 5.90
C ALA A 106 -10.97 9.79 6.27
N LEU A 107 -12.17 9.97 6.80
CA LEU A 107 -12.65 11.28 7.25
C LEU A 107 -11.80 11.82 8.41
N GLU A 108 -11.46 10.96 9.37
CA GLU A 108 -10.62 11.34 10.50
C GLU A 108 -9.25 11.86 10.05
N LEU A 109 -8.62 11.20 9.08
CA LEU A 109 -7.30 11.56 8.58
C LEU A 109 -7.32 12.64 7.48
N GLY A 110 -8.50 13.08 7.08
CA GLY A 110 -8.64 14.06 6.00
C GLY A 110 -8.32 13.49 4.62
N ILE A 111 -8.39 12.17 4.46
CA ILE A 111 -8.17 11.52 3.17
C ILE A 111 -9.42 11.70 2.32
N PHE A 112 -9.26 12.30 1.14
CA PHE A 112 -10.39 12.58 0.24
C PHE A 112 -10.45 11.65 -0.96
N HIS A 113 -9.43 10.84 -1.18
CA HIS A 113 -9.34 9.94 -2.33
C HIS A 113 -8.75 8.61 -1.87
N VAL A 114 -9.50 7.53 -2.03
CA VAL A 114 -9.07 6.16 -1.71
C VAL A 114 -9.07 5.35 -2.99
N ILE A 115 -7.94 4.74 -3.30
CA ILE A 115 -7.75 3.99 -4.54
C ILE A 115 -7.54 2.51 -4.20
N PHE A 116 -8.47 1.67 -4.65
CA PHE A 116 -8.33 0.21 -4.59
C PHE A 116 -7.64 -0.26 -5.86
N ILE A 117 -6.51 -0.93 -5.72
CA ILE A 117 -5.77 -1.47 -6.85
C ILE A 117 -6.06 -2.97 -6.94
N THR A 118 -6.61 -3.38 -8.07
CA THR A 118 -7.05 -4.76 -8.34
C THR A 118 -6.28 -5.35 -9.54
N LEU A 119 -6.55 -6.60 -9.87
CA LEU A 119 -5.98 -7.21 -11.07
C LEU A 119 -6.60 -6.63 -12.35
N SER A 120 -7.93 -6.48 -12.38
CA SER A 120 -8.61 -6.11 -13.62
C SER A 120 -9.88 -5.29 -13.45
N SER A 121 -10.34 -5.06 -12.23
CA SER A 121 -11.61 -4.35 -11.99
C SER A 121 -11.44 -2.85 -12.03
N GLU A 122 -12.46 -2.15 -12.50
CA GLU A 122 -12.50 -0.68 -12.51
C GLU A 122 -13.89 -0.20 -12.11
N ASP A 123 -13.95 0.81 -11.24
CA ASP A 123 -15.17 1.46 -10.80
C ASP A 123 -14.83 2.78 -10.11
N SER A 124 -15.84 3.59 -9.84
CA SER A 124 -15.66 4.87 -9.14
C SER A 124 -16.96 5.24 -8.45
N PHE A 125 -16.89 5.67 -7.19
CA PHE A 125 -18.06 6.10 -6.43
C PHE A 125 -17.64 7.08 -5.33
N PHE A 126 -18.62 7.80 -4.77
CA PHE A 126 -18.40 8.76 -3.70
C PHE A 126 -19.21 8.38 -2.47
N GLU A 127 -18.62 8.59 -1.29
CA GLU A 127 -19.28 8.46 0.00
C GLU A 127 -18.85 9.63 0.88
N GLN A 128 -19.81 10.48 1.28
CA GLN A 128 -19.57 11.62 2.17
C GLN A 128 -18.38 12.49 1.76
N GLY A 129 -18.25 12.75 0.47
CA GLY A 129 -17.17 13.60 -0.08
C GLY A 129 -15.86 12.90 -0.31
N VAL A 130 -15.72 11.63 0.06
CA VAL A 130 -14.55 10.84 -0.24
C VAL A 130 -14.76 10.11 -1.55
N LYS A 131 -13.82 10.27 -2.48
CA LYS A 131 -13.85 9.54 -3.75
C LYS A 131 -13.20 8.18 -3.55
N PHE A 132 -13.92 7.13 -3.91
CA PHE A 132 -13.39 5.77 -3.96
C PHE A 132 -13.24 5.38 -5.42
N GLU A 133 -12.05 4.98 -5.77
CA GLU A 133 -11.73 4.59 -7.14
C GLU A 133 -11.15 3.19 -7.13
N VAL A 134 -11.60 2.36 -8.07
CA VAL A 134 -11.09 1.00 -8.27
C VAL A 134 -10.41 0.98 -9.63
N ILE A 135 -9.13 0.64 -9.65
CA ILE A 135 -8.36 0.59 -10.89
C ILE A 135 -7.58 -0.72 -11.00
N SER A 136 -7.29 -1.11 -12.23
CA SER A 136 -6.42 -2.24 -12.48
C SER A 136 -4.95 -1.86 -12.22
N PHE A 137 -4.12 -2.83 -11.88
CA PHE A 137 -2.69 -2.61 -11.71
C PHE A 137 -2.04 -2.08 -12.98
N ASP A 138 -2.45 -2.58 -14.15
CA ASP A 138 -1.91 -2.11 -15.43
C ASP A 138 -2.13 -0.61 -15.60
N LYS A 139 -3.34 -0.15 -15.33
CA LYS A 139 -3.66 1.28 -15.43
C LYS A 139 -2.89 2.09 -14.38
N PHE A 140 -2.78 1.57 -13.17
CA PHE A 140 -2.04 2.21 -12.09
C PHE A 140 -0.56 2.37 -12.45
N SER A 141 0.06 1.32 -12.99
CA SER A 141 1.49 1.32 -13.34
C SER A 141 1.82 2.25 -14.50
N LEU A 142 0.84 2.57 -15.35
CA LEU A 142 1.02 3.50 -16.46
C LEU A 142 0.90 4.97 -16.04
N GLY A 143 0.61 5.24 -14.78
CA GLY A 143 0.54 6.61 -14.28
C GLY A 143 -0.75 7.32 -14.66
N PHE A 144 -1.86 6.70 -14.35
CA PHE A 144 -3.20 7.25 -14.60
C PHE A 144 -3.38 8.67 -14.05
#